data_d05ee0d9c87b37bcaa5392ccb1451d1a
#
_entry.id   d05ee0d9c87b37bcaa5392ccb1451d1a
#
_cell.length_a   1.000
_cell.length_b   1.000
_cell.length_c   1.000
_cell.angle_alpha   90.00
_cell.angle_beta   90.00
_cell.angle_gamma   90.00
#
_symmetry.space_group_name_H-M   'P 1'
#
loop_
_entity.id
_entity.type
_entity.pdbx_description
1 polymer ?
#
loop_
_entity_poly.entity_id
_entity_poly.type
_entity_poly.pdbx_seq_one_letter_code
_entity_poly.pdbx_strand_id
1 'polypeptide(L)'
;MLKLENIRKVFHPGTVNQKIALDGLSLTLNDGDFVTVIGGNGAGKSTLLNTIAGTFPVDQGSISIDGEDITHLSEEKRARFLGRVFQDPMMGTAADMWIEENMALAARRGERRGLKWAISPTDRETFRRLLSELDLGLEDRLSSKVGLLSGGQRQALTLL
;
A
#
# COMPACT_ATOMS: atom_id res chain seq x y z
N MET A 1 -10.66 8.73 8.50
CA MET A 1 -11.93 8.08 7.98
C MET A 1 -11.83 7.91 6.46
N LEU A 2 -12.03 6.70 5.93
CA LEU A 2 -12.13 6.43 4.48
C LEU A 2 -13.59 6.31 4.07
N LYS A 3 -14.01 6.99 2.99
CA LYS A 3 -15.38 6.96 2.48
C LYS A 3 -15.38 6.69 0.97
N LEU A 4 -16.18 5.73 0.55
CA LEU A 4 -16.47 5.39 -0.84
C LEU A 4 -17.96 5.66 -1.07
N GLU A 5 -18.32 6.34 -2.16
CA GLU A 5 -19.70 6.65 -2.51
C GLU A 5 -20.00 6.25 -3.94
N ASN A 6 -20.94 5.32 -4.10
CA ASN A 6 -21.46 4.85 -5.39
C ASN A 6 -20.38 4.43 -6.39
N ILE A 7 -19.34 3.74 -5.92
CA ILE A 7 -18.22 3.32 -6.76
C ILE A 7 -18.67 2.32 -7.81
N ARG A 8 -18.42 2.65 -9.06
CA ARG A 8 -18.61 1.76 -10.20
C ARG A 8 -17.30 1.54 -10.94
N LYS A 9 -17.03 0.27 -11.29
CA LYS A 9 -15.87 -0.13 -12.10
C LYS A 9 -16.28 -1.17 -13.12
N VAL A 10 -16.04 -0.86 -14.38
CA VAL A 10 -16.32 -1.74 -15.53
C VAL A 10 -15.02 -2.01 -16.28
N PHE A 11 -14.72 -3.26 -16.54
CA PHE A 11 -13.62 -3.66 -17.41
C PHE A 11 -14.14 -3.94 -18.82
N HIS A 12 -13.38 -3.53 -19.82
CA HIS A 12 -13.68 -3.73 -21.26
C HIS A 12 -15.08 -3.26 -21.65
N PRO A 13 -15.50 -2.02 -21.33
CA PRO A 13 -16.84 -1.54 -21.62
C PRO A 13 -17.13 -1.59 -23.14
N GLY A 14 -18.37 -1.97 -23.49
CA GLY A 14 -18.82 -2.04 -24.88
C GLY A 14 -18.28 -3.24 -25.69
N THR A 15 -17.60 -4.19 -25.04
CA THR A 15 -17.09 -5.40 -25.70
C THR A 15 -17.80 -6.66 -25.18
N VAL A 16 -17.64 -7.78 -25.89
CA VAL A 16 -18.14 -9.09 -25.44
C VAL A 16 -17.53 -9.57 -24.12
N ASN A 17 -16.39 -9.00 -23.73
CA ASN A 17 -15.70 -9.30 -22.48
C ASN A 17 -15.99 -8.28 -21.37
N GLN A 18 -17.01 -7.45 -21.55
CA GLN A 18 -17.39 -6.48 -20.53
C GLN A 18 -17.71 -7.15 -19.21
N LYS A 19 -17.10 -6.65 -18.12
CA LYS A 19 -17.33 -7.12 -16.77
C LYS A 19 -17.53 -5.94 -15.83
N ILE A 20 -18.70 -5.86 -15.20
CA ILE A 20 -18.95 -4.94 -14.09
C ILE A 20 -18.34 -5.59 -12.84
N ALA A 21 -17.29 -5.01 -12.31
CA ALA A 21 -16.57 -5.54 -11.15
C ALA A 21 -17.01 -4.88 -9.82
N LEU A 22 -17.41 -3.61 -9.88
CA LEU A 22 -18.07 -2.89 -8.78
C LEU A 22 -19.27 -2.17 -9.35
N ASP A 23 -20.41 -2.24 -8.67
CA ASP A 23 -21.67 -1.66 -9.15
C ASP A 23 -22.39 -0.91 -8.00
N GLY A 24 -22.10 0.39 -7.89
CA GLY A 24 -22.70 1.28 -6.89
C GLY A 24 -22.26 0.99 -5.45
N LEU A 25 -21.04 0.49 -5.24
CA LEU A 25 -20.54 0.15 -3.92
C LEU A 25 -20.31 1.42 -3.10
N SER A 26 -20.89 1.45 -1.89
CA SER A 26 -20.62 2.49 -0.91
C SER A 26 -20.14 1.85 0.40
N LEU A 27 -19.10 2.44 1.01
CA LEU A 27 -18.48 1.93 2.23
C LEU A 27 -17.88 3.10 3.01
N THR A 28 -18.05 3.09 4.31
CA THR A 28 -17.40 4.04 5.22
C THR A 28 -16.59 3.25 6.24
N LEU A 29 -15.32 3.60 6.40
CA LEU A 29 -14.44 3.08 7.45
C LEU A 29 -14.05 4.23 8.37
N ASN A 30 -14.34 4.09 9.64
CA ASN A 30 -13.95 5.07 10.66
C ASN A 30 -12.54 4.73 11.20
N ASP A 31 -11.97 5.68 11.90
CA ASP A 31 -10.68 5.45 12.56
C ASP A 31 -10.82 4.35 13.61
N GLY A 32 -9.87 3.41 13.61
CA GLY A 32 -9.90 2.22 14.47
C GLY A 32 -10.72 1.04 13.93
N ASP A 33 -11.45 1.19 12.82
CA ASP A 33 -12.18 0.07 12.23
C ASP A 33 -11.21 -0.98 11.67
N PHE A 34 -11.51 -2.25 11.93
CA PHE A 34 -10.89 -3.42 11.30
C PHE A 34 -11.94 -4.14 10.45
N VAL A 35 -11.78 -4.12 9.14
CA VAL A 35 -12.77 -4.65 8.20
C VAL A 35 -12.17 -5.73 7.32
N THR A 36 -12.89 -6.84 7.17
CA THR A 36 -12.55 -7.92 6.26
C THR A 36 -13.49 -7.93 5.06
N VAL A 37 -12.94 -8.13 3.87
CA VAL A 37 -13.70 -8.26 2.62
C VAL A 37 -13.75 -9.73 2.23
N ILE A 38 -14.94 -10.34 2.31
CA ILE A 38 -15.18 -11.77 2.02
C ILE A 38 -15.95 -11.91 0.71
N GLY A 39 -15.69 -12.99 0.00
CA GLY A 39 -16.39 -13.31 -1.25
C GLY A 39 -15.63 -14.32 -2.10
N GLY A 40 -16.29 -14.97 -3.05
CA GLY A 40 -15.70 -15.92 -3.98
C GLY A 40 -14.69 -15.27 -4.97
N ASN A 41 -14.06 -16.12 -5.79
CA ASN A 41 -13.20 -15.63 -6.87
C ASN A 41 -14.02 -14.82 -7.88
N GLY A 42 -13.50 -13.67 -8.28
CA GLY A 42 -14.20 -12.78 -9.20
C GLY A 42 -15.26 -11.85 -8.58
N ALA A 43 -15.47 -11.89 -7.25
CA ALA A 43 -16.44 -11.04 -6.53
C ALA A 43 -16.02 -9.55 -6.41
N GLY A 44 -14.93 -9.13 -7.05
CA GLY A 44 -14.51 -7.72 -7.03
C GLY A 44 -13.61 -7.30 -5.87
N LYS A 45 -13.24 -8.20 -4.93
CA LYS A 45 -12.39 -7.87 -3.76
C LYS A 45 -11.09 -7.16 -4.14
N SER A 46 -10.31 -7.77 -5.02
CA SER A 46 -9.05 -7.18 -5.49
C SER A 46 -9.29 -5.89 -6.29
N THR A 47 -10.40 -5.82 -7.04
CA THR A 47 -10.79 -4.61 -7.76
C THR A 47 -11.07 -3.48 -6.79
N LEU A 48 -11.81 -3.73 -5.70
CA LEU A 48 -12.07 -2.73 -4.65
C LEU A 48 -10.77 -2.19 -4.06
N LEU A 49 -9.87 -3.08 -3.61
CA LEU A 49 -8.59 -2.68 -3.02
C LEU A 49 -7.72 -1.89 -4.01
N ASN A 50 -7.64 -2.34 -5.27
CA ASN A 50 -6.89 -1.64 -6.32
C ASN A 50 -7.52 -0.28 -6.68
N THR A 51 -8.85 -0.16 -6.61
CA THR A 51 -9.55 1.10 -6.83
C THR A 51 -9.28 2.10 -5.69
N ILE A 52 -9.29 1.66 -4.44
CA ILE A 52 -8.91 2.48 -3.28
C ILE A 52 -7.44 2.92 -3.40
N ALA A 53 -6.54 2.00 -3.75
CA ALA A 53 -5.13 2.29 -3.93
C ALA A 53 -4.82 3.23 -5.12
N GLY A 54 -5.73 3.35 -6.09
CA GLY A 54 -5.55 4.19 -7.29
C GLY A 54 -4.90 3.48 -8.47
N THR A 55 -4.65 2.17 -8.37
CA THR A 55 -4.17 1.34 -9.47
C THR A 55 -5.23 1.23 -10.58
N PHE A 56 -6.52 1.17 -10.19
CA PHE A 56 -7.64 1.23 -11.13
C PHE A 56 -8.44 2.52 -10.92
N PRO A 57 -8.58 3.37 -11.95
CA PRO A 57 -9.47 4.52 -11.87
C PRO A 57 -10.92 4.07 -11.73
N VAL A 58 -11.72 4.81 -10.98
CA VAL A 58 -13.18 4.63 -10.89
C VAL A 58 -13.84 5.15 -12.16
N ASP A 59 -14.92 4.50 -12.59
CA ASP A 59 -15.71 4.97 -13.73
C ASP A 59 -16.85 5.90 -13.24
N GLN A 60 -17.35 5.68 -12.02
CA GLN A 60 -18.32 6.55 -11.33
C GLN A 60 -18.12 6.49 -9.83
N GLY A 61 -18.61 7.53 -9.12
CA GLY A 61 -18.53 7.64 -7.68
C GLY A 61 -17.31 8.42 -7.20
N SER A 62 -17.11 8.49 -5.90
CA SER A 62 -16.03 9.23 -5.28
C SER A 62 -15.38 8.47 -4.13
N ILE A 63 -14.11 8.75 -3.90
CA ILE A 63 -13.30 8.21 -2.79
C ILE A 63 -12.69 9.37 -2.03
N SER A 64 -12.90 9.44 -0.74
CA SER A 64 -12.28 10.45 0.12
C SER A 64 -11.62 9.84 1.35
N ILE A 65 -10.53 10.45 1.81
CA ILE A 65 -9.85 10.12 3.07
C ILE A 65 -9.76 11.40 3.89
N ASP A 66 -10.27 11.35 5.11
CA ASP A 66 -10.29 12.48 6.06
C ASP A 66 -10.87 13.75 5.44
N GLY A 67 -11.89 13.61 4.56
CA GLY A 67 -12.53 14.70 3.85
C GLY A 67 -11.78 15.18 2.59
N GLU A 68 -10.58 14.70 2.32
CA GLU A 68 -9.86 15.00 1.08
C GLU A 68 -10.30 14.04 -0.03
N ASP A 69 -10.78 14.59 -1.16
CA ASP A 69 -11.13 13.80 -2.34
C ASP A 69 -9.87 13.27 -3.04
N ILE A 70 -9.75 11.95 -3.07
CA ILE A 70 -8.63 11.25 -3.71
C ILE A 70 -9.04 10.53 -4.99
N THR A 71 -10.28 10.69 -5.45
CA THR A 71 -10.88 9.94 -6.56
C THR A 71 -10.01 9.89 -7.82
N HIS A 72 -9.42 11.02 -8.17
CA HIS A 72 -8.60 11.16 -9.39
C HIS A 72 -7.10 11.26 -9.12
N LEU A 73 -6.67 11.05 -7.86
CA LEU A 73 -5.25 11.02 -7.54
C LEU A 73 -4.62 9.72 -8.04
N SER A 74 -3.40 9.84 -8.58
CA SER A 74 -2.58 8.67 -8.95
C SER A 74 -2.15 7.86 -7.71
N GLU A 75 -1.74 6.61 -7.93
CA GLU A 75 -1.30 5.70 -6.85
C GLU A 75 -0.18 6.34 -6.00
N GLU A 76 0.80 7.02 -6.63
CA GLU A 76 1.90 7.70 -5.92
C GLU A 76 1.41 8.84 -5.02
N LYS A 77 0.37 9.58 -5.47
CA LYS A 77 -0.21 10.65 -4.67
C LYS A 77 -1.06 10.12 -3.52
N ARG A 78 -1.75 8.97 -3.71
CA ARG A 78 -2.51 8.30 -2.66
C ARG A 78 -1.60 7.62 -1.63
N ALA A 79 -0.37 7.29 -1.98
CA ALA A 79 0.59 6.65 -1.07
C ALA A 79 0.86 7.46 0.20
N ARG A 80 0.61 8.78 0.22
CA ARG A 80 0.72 9.60 1.44
C ARG A 80 -0.36 9.32 2.48
N PHE A 81 -1.52 8.77 2.05
CA PHE A 81 -2.66 8.45 2.91
C PHE A 81 -2.76 6.96 3.23
N LEU A 82 -2.25 6.10 2.34
CA LEU A 82 -2.51 4.67 2.35
C LEU A 82 -1.20 3.88 2.47
N GLY A 83 -1.15 2.95 3.42
CA GLY A 83 -0.21 1.84 3.40
C GLY A 83 -0.82 0.66 2.64
N ARG A 84 -0.01 -0.07 1.87
CA ARG A 84 -0.44 -1.26 1.15
C ARG A 84 0.50 -2.42 1.40
N VAL A 85 -0.07 -3.55 1.82
CA VAL A 85 0.64 -4.82 1.92
C VAL A 85 0.11 -5.73 0.81
N PHE A 86 1.03 -6.31 0.04
CA PHE A 86 0.68 -7.22 -1.05
C PHE A 86 0.60 -8.67 -0.55
N GLN A 87 -0.18 -9.49 -1.24
CA GLN A 87 -0.23 -10.93 -0.98
C GLN A 87 1.12 -11.60 -1.28
N ASP A 88 1.81 -11.13 -2.34
CA ASP A 88 3.17 -11.55 -2.67
C ASP A 88 4.17 -10.63 -1.96
N PRO A 89 4.98 -11.18 -1.01
CA PRO A 89 5.98 -10.40 -0.29
C PRO A 89 7.03 -9.76 -1.20
N MET A 90 7.19 -10.30 -2.43
CA MET A 90 8.17 -9.79 -3.40
C MET A 90 7.75 -8.43 -3.98
N MET A 91 6.47 -8.10 -3.95
CA MET A 91 5.95 -6.86 -4.56
C MET A 91 6.05 -5.63 -3.66
N GLY A 92 6.20 -5.81 -2.35
CA GLY A 92 6.23 -4.71 -1.38
C GLY A 92 7.60 -4.09 -1.16
N THR A 93 8.67 -4.68 -1.71
CA THR A 93 10.05 -4.28 -1.41
C THR A 93 10.95 -4.32 -2.63
N ALA A 94 12.00 -3.48 -2.63
CA ALA A 94 13.07 -3.50 -3.64
C ALA A 94 14.14 -4.55 -3.24
N ALA A 95 14.11 -5.71 -3.89
CA ALA A 95 14.93 -6.87 -3.53
C ALA A 95 16.44 -6.61 -3.57
N ASP A 96 16.91 -5.81 -4.53
CA ASP A 96 18.33 -5.50 -4.72
C ASP A 96 18.86 -4.40 -3.80
N MET A 97 17.98 -3.70 -3.09
CA MET A 97 18.32 -2.67 -2.13
C MET A 97 18.48 -3.26 -0.73
N TRP A 98 19.24 -2.54 0.11
CA TRP A 98 19.41 -2.90 1.51
C TRP A 98 18.12 -2.68 2.31
N ILE A 99 18.03 -3.31 3.49
CA ILE A 99 16.90 -3.13 4.42
C ILE A 99 16.77 -1.65 4.76
N GLU A 100 17.87 -0.98 5.17
CA GLU A 100 17.85 0.44 5.52
C GLU A 100 17.43 1.35 4.35
N GLU A 101 17.74 0.99 3.10
CA GLU A 101 17.32 1.75 1.93
C GLU A 101 15.82 1.61 1.67
N ASN A 102 15.28 0.39 1.81
CA ASN A 102 13.83 0.15 1.71
C ASN A 102 13.08 0.94 2.79
N MET A 103 13.55 0.90 4.03
CA MET A 103 12.95 1.65 5.14
C MET A 103 13.05 3.17 4.92
N ALA A 104 14.18 3.67 4.41
CA ALA A 104 14.34 5.09 4.10
C ALA A 104 13.40 5.57 2.99
N LEU A 105 13.12 4.73 2.00
CA LEU A 105 12.12 5.02 0.96
C LEU A 105 10.71 5.09 1.55
N ALA A 106 10.36 4.14 2.42
CA ALA A 106 9.06 4.10 3.08
C ALA A 106 8.87 5.30 4.03
N ALA A 107 9.86 5.62 4.85
CA ALA A 107 9.81 6.74 5.80
C ALA A 107 9.64 8.11 5.12
N ARG A 108 10.12 8.25 3.88
CA ARG A 108 10.04 9.51 3.11
C ARG A 108 8.87 9.53 2.11
N ARG A 109 7.92 8.64 2.29
CA ARG A 109 6.74 8.58 1.44
C ARG A 109 5.95 9.89 1.52
N GLY A 110 5.68 10.49 0.35
CA GLY A 110 4.95 11.76 0.26
C GLY A 110 5.79 13.03 0.48
N GLU A 111 7.07 12.91 0.84
CA GLU A 111 7.97 14.04 1.02
C GLU A 111 8.65 14.47 -0.29
N ARG A 112 8.99 15.77 -0.38
CA ARG A 112 9.82 16.28 -1.47
C ARG A 112 11.25 15.78 -1.31
N ARG A 113 11.79 15.15 -2.35
CA ARG A 113 13.17 14.65 -2.38
C ARG A 113 14.11 15.80 -2.68
N GLY A 114 15.11 16.01 -1.80
CA GLY A 114 16.22 16.94 -2.01
C GLY A 114 17.54 16.18 -2.21
N LEU A 115 18.66 16.90 -2.33
CA LEU A 115 20.03 16.37 -2.45
C LEU A 115 20.68 16.03 -1.09
N LYS A 116 19.88 15.78 -0.05
CA LYS A 116 20.39 15.35 1.26
C LYS A 116 20.74 13.86 1.26
N TRP A 117 21.68 13.50 2.14
CA TRP A 117 21.98 12.07 2.40
C TRP A 117 20.71 11.30 2.68
N ALA A 118 20.58 10.15 2.03
CA ALA A 118 19.36 9.34 2.11
C ALA A 118 19.11 8.74 3.49
N ILE A 119 20.16 8.46 4.25
CA ILE A 119 20.08 7.79 5.56
C ILE A 119 21.06 8.47 6.50
N SER A 120 20.55 9.02 7.60
CA SER A 120 21.35 9.59 8.69
C SER A 120 21.63 8.55 9.77
N PRO A 121 22.58 8.79 10.69
CA PRO A 121 22.78 7.94 11.87
C PRO A 121 21.50 7.79 12.73
N THR A 122 20.73 8.86 12.87
CA THR A 122 19.45 8.86 13.59
C THR A 122 18.40 8.00 12.91
N ASP A 123 18.34 8.01 11.58
CA ASP A 123 17.43 7.12 10.82
C ASP A 123 17.79 5.65 11.09
N ARG A 124 19.08 5.30 11.08
CA ARG A 124 19.53 3.93 11.37
C ARG A 124 19.15 3.46 12.78
N GLU A 125 19.25 4.33 13.77
CA GLU A 125 18.83 4.01 15.13
C GLU A 125 17.33 3.78 15.20
N THR A 126 16.54 4.64 14.56
CA THR A 126 15.09 4.47 14.45
C THR A 126 14.73 3.17 13.74
N PHE A 127 15.41 2.84 12.64
CA PHE A 127 15.17 1.61 11.88
C PHE A 127 15.51 0.36 12.70
N ARG A 128 16.62 0.36 13.45
CA ARG A 128 16.95 -0.74 14.36
C ARG A 128 15.87 -0.98 15.41
N ARG A 129 15.38 0.10 16.03
CA ARG A 129 14.31 0.01 17.01
C ARG A 129 13.03 -0.59 16.42
N LEU A 130 12.59 -0.11 15.27
CA LEU A 130 11.41 -0.65 14.59
C LEU A 130 11.59 -2.11 14.20
N LEU A 131 12.75 -2.48 13.66
CA LEU A 131 13.05 -3.87 13.28
C LEU A 131 13.12 -4.81 14.49
N SER A 132 13.61 -4.33 15.65
CA SER A 132 13.64 -5.14 16.86
C SER A 132 12.25 -5.50 17.39
N GLU A 133 11.21 -4.68 17.09
CA GLU A 133 9.81 -4.99 17.44
C GLU A 133 9.28 -6.23 16.69
N LEU A 134 9.91 -6.62 15.58
CA LEU A 134 9.54 -7.81 14.84
C LEU A 134 10.09 -9.12 15.42
N ASP A 135 11.11 -9.06 16.27
CA ASP A 135 11.81 -10.23 16.86
C ASP A 135 12.29 -11.24 15.80
N LEU A 136 12.87 -10.73 14.69
CA LEU A 136 13.36 -11.52 13.55
C LEU A 136 14.87 -11.40 13.29
N GLY A 137 15.61 -10.70 14.18
CA GLY A 137 17.05 -10.45 14.04
C GLY A 137 17.41 -9.58 12.84
N LEU A 138 16.47 -8.75 12.36
CA LEU A 138 16.69 -7.87 11.21
C LEU A 138 17.40 -6.56 11.60
N GLU A 139 17.34 -6.18 12.86
CA GLU A 139 17.98 -4.98 13.44
C GLU A 139 19.50 -4.97 13.27
N ASP A 140 20.12 -6.17 13.24
CA ASP A 140 21.56 -6.33 13.02
C ASP A 140 21.93 -6.47 11.53
N ARG A 141 20.94 -6.48 10.65
CA ARG A 141 21.09 -6.78 9.22
C ARG A 141 20.72 -5.63 8.30
N LEU A 142 20.77 -4.38 8.78
CA LEU A 142 20.39 -3.17 8.02
C LEU A 142 21.03 -3.08 6.62
N SER A 143 22.30 -3.50 6.51
CA SER A 143 23.06 -3.50 5.25
C SER A 143 22.93 -4.82 4.47
N SER A 144 22.00 -5.70 4.81
CA SER A 144 21.70 -6.89 4.03
C SER A 144 20.70 -6.55 2.92
N LYS A 145 20.85 -7.17 1.75
CA LYS A 145 19.87 -7.04 0.67
C LYS A 145 18.55 -7.70 1.07
N VAL A 146 17.43 -7.03 0.81
CA VAL A 146 16.09 -7.55 1.08
C VAL A 146 15.82 -8.85 0.32
N GLY A 147 16.42 -9.04 -0.86
CA GLY A 147 16.34 -10.27 -1.64
C GLY A 147 16.84 -11.53 -0.92
N LEU A 148 17.69 -11.38 0.12
CA LEU A 148 18.24 -12.48 0.91
C LEU A 148 17.34 -12.87 2.10
N LEU A 149 16.24 -12.15 2.34
CA LEU A 149 15.31 -12.43 3.40
C LEU A 149 14.35 -13.56 3.02
N SER A 150 13.92 -14.34 4.00
CA SER A 150 12.81 -15.28 3.81
C SER A 150 11.51 -14.53 3.47
N GLY A 151 10.55 -15.24 2.87
CA GLY A 151 9.24 -14.64 2.54
C GLY A 151 8.55 -14.02 3.77
N GLY A 152 8.59 -14.71 4.92
CA GLY A 152 8.03 -14.20 6.19
C GLY A 152 8.74 -12.96 6.71
N GLN A 153 10.08 -12.95 6.70
CA GLN A 153 10.88 -11.78 7.09
C GLN A 153 10.60 -10.57 6.19
N ARG A 154 10.49 -10.81 4.87
CA ARG A 154 10.19 -9.76 3.91
C ARG A 154 8.78 -9.21 4.10
N GLN A 155 7.79 -10.09 4.37
CA GLN A 155 6.43 -9.66 4.66
C GLN A 155 6.33 -8.86 5.96
N ALA A 156 7.03 -9.30 7.01
CA ALA A 156 7.11 -8.54 8.26
C ALA A 156 7.74 -7.15 8.05
N LEU A 157 8.80 -7.05 7.24
CA LEU A 157 9.41 -5.77 6.88
C LEU A 157 8.42 -4.82 6.16
N THR A 158 7.45 -5.33 5.39
CA THR A 158 6.44 -4.47 4.71
C THR A 158 5.36 -3.96 5.65
N LEU A 159 5.27 -4.45 6.89
CA LEU A 159 4.30 -3.99 7.90
C LEU A 159 4.82 -2.82 8.74
N LEU A 160 6.12 -2.55 8.72
CA LEU A 160 6.76 -1.40 9.36
C LEU A 160 6.62 -0.14 8.50
#